data_aa87694f10fc6f4f362060a8606291f5
#
_entry.id   aa87694f10fc6f4f362060a8606291f5
#
_cell.length_a   1.000
_cell.length_b   1.000
_cell.length_c   1.000
_cell.angle_alpha   90.00
_cell.angle_beta   90.00
_cell.angle_gamma   90.00
#
_symmetry.space_group_name_H-M   'P 1'
#
loop_
_entity.id
_entity.type
_entity.pdbx_description
1 polymer ?
#
loop_
_entity_poly.entity_id
_entity_poly.type
_entity_poly.pdbx_seq_one_letter_code
_entity_poly.pdbx_strand_id
1 'polypeptide(L)' 'MTKQKFVVVIEKDEDGQYIGTVPNIKGCHSYGKTLDELLKNIEEAIEANLEALKAENRAIPFSNFSGIQEIEIEVK' A
#
# COMPACT_ATOMS: atom_id res chain seq x y z
N MET A 1 -20.79 -11.30 0.28
CA MET A 1 -19.55 -10.55 0.57
C MET A 1 -18.62 -10.60 -0.63
N THR A 2 -18.07 -9.48 -0.98
CA THR A 2 -17.16 -9.34 -2.12
C THR A 2 -15.74 -9.19 -1.63
N LYS A 3 -14.82 -9.90 -2.23
CA LYS A 3 -13.39 -9.74 -1.94
C LYS A 3 -12.79 -8.85 -3.01
N GLN A 4 -11.94 -7.93 -2.61
CA GLN A 4 -11.23 -7.04 -3.52
C GLN A 4 -9.74 -7.14 -3.26
N LYS A 5 -8.96 -7.13 -4.32
CA LYS A 5 -7.50 -7.17 -4.23
C LYS A 5 -6.93 -5.75 -4.22
N PHE A 6 -5.94 -5.55 -3.38
CA PHE A 6 -5.21 -4.28 -3.31
C PHE A 6 -3.74 -4.55 -3.58
N VAL A 7 -3.13 -3.72 -4.39
CA VAL A 7 -1.69 -3.79 -4.64
C VAL A 7 -0.98 -3.08 -3.50
N VAL A 8 0.06 -3.71 -2.99
CA VAL A 8 0.93 -3.10 -1.98
C VAL A 8 2.32 -2.98 -2.60
N VAL A 9 2.82 -1.76 -2.70
CA VAL A 9 4.19 -1.51 -3.15
C VAL A 9 5.08 -1.56 -1.93
N ILE A 10 6.08 -2.44 -1.95
CA ILE A 10 6.95 -2.70 -0.79
C ILE A 10 8.34 -2.19 -1.07
N GLU A 11 8.84 -1.37 -0.16
CA GLU A 11 10.18 -0.83 -0.22
C GLU A 11 10.90 -1.12 1.10
N LYS A 12 12.20 -0.93 1.13
CA LYS A 12 13.00 -1.12 2.32
C LYS A 12 13.81 0.15 2.54
N ASP A 13 13.76 0.70 3.73
CA ASP A 13 14.51 1.92 4.03
C ASP A 13 15.97 1.61 4.39
N GLU A 14 16.74 2.65 4.69
CA GLU A 14 18.16 2.53 5.02
C GLU A 14 18.41 1.68 6.27
N ASP A 15 17.46 1.67 7.19
CA ASP A 15 17.56 0.92 8.44
C ASP A 15 17.07 -0.52 8.29
N GLY A 16 16.68 -0.91 7.10
CA GLY A 16 16.17 -2.25 6.83
C GLY A 16 14.72 -2.47 7.20
N GLN A 17 13.99 -1.40 7.50
CA GLN A 17 12.58 -1.48 7.80
C GLN A 17 11.78 -1.53 6.49
N TYR A 18 10.76 -2.38 6.45
CA TYR A 18 9.88 -2.47 5.29
C TYR A 18 8.81 -1.39 5.34
N ILE A 19 8.54 -0.80 4.19
CA ILE A 19 7.52 0.22 4.02
C ILE A 19 6.56 -0.26 2.94
N GLY A 20 5.28 -0.25 3.22
CA GLY A 20 4.25 -0.61 2.26
C GLY A 20 3.35 0.57 1.95
N THR A 21 3.02 0.73 0.69
CA THR A 21 2.12 1.78 0.21
C THR A 21 1.04 1.14 -0.66
N VAL A 22 -0.19 1.57 -0.50
CA VAL A 22 -1.32 1.06 -1.28
C VAL A 22 -1.73 2.13 -2.30
N PRO A 23 -1.38 1.95 -3.59
CA PRO A 23 -1.65 2.99 -4.60
C PRO A 23 -3.10 3.36 -4.79
N ASN A 24 -4.04 2.41 -4.62
CA ASN A 24 -5.45 2.73 -4.80
C ASN A 24 -6.08 3.54 -3.66
N ILE A 25 -5.42 3.64 -2.53
CA ILE A 25 -5.95 4.39 -1.39
C ILE A 25 -4.95 5.48 -1.03
N LYS A 26 -5.31 6.71 -1.32
CA LYS A 26 -4.41 7.85 -1.07
C LYS A 26 -4.05 7.93 0.41
N GLY A 27 -2.75 7.99 0.69
CA GLY A 27 -2.25 8.11 2.05
C GLY A 27 -2.20 6.81 2.85
N CYS A 28 -2.58 5.69 2.25
CA CYS A 28 -2.55 4.39 2.94
C CYS A 28 -1.14 3.80 2.87
N HIS A 29 -0.49 3.72 4.02
CA HIS A 29 0.85 3.14 4.12
C HIS A 29 1.07 2.57 5.51
N SER A 30 2.07 1.71 5.64
CA SER A 30 2.47 1.16 6.93
C SER A 30 3.92 0.69 6.90
N TYR A 31 4.41 0.20 8.02
CA TYR A 31 5.79 -0.21 8.23
C TYR A 31 5.85 -1.56 8.92
N GLY A 32 7.00 -2.21 8.83
CA GLY A 32 7.27 -3.40 9.60
C GLY A 32 8.76 -3.73 9.60
N LYS A 33 9.23 -4.33 10.67
CA LYS A 33 10.63 -4.77 10.76
C LYS A 33 10.87 -6.02 9.93
N THR A 34 9.82 -6.79 9.70
CA THR A 34 9.83 -7.97 8.84
C THR A 34 8.73 -7.83 7.80
N LEU A 35 8.81 -8.62 6.74
CA LEU A 35 7.77 -8.61 5.72
C LEU A 35 6.43 -9.04 6.30
N ASP A 36 6.42 -10.07 7.14
CA ASP A 36 5.20 -10.56 7.78
C ASP A 36 4.54 -9.48 8.64
N GLU A 37 5.36 -8.76 9.40
CA GLU A 37 4.87 -7.65 10.23
C GLU A 37 4.28 -6.54 9.36
N LEU A 38 4.98 -6.18 8.27
CA LEU A 38 4.48 -5.18 7.34
C LEU A 38 3.11 -5.58 6.76
N LEU A 39 2.99 -6.82 6.28
CA LEU A 39 1.76 -7.29 5.65
C LEU A 39 0.59 -7.27 6.62
N LYS A 40 0.83 -7.64 7.87
CA LYS A 40 -0.20 -7.55 8.91
C LYS A 40 -0.61 -6.10 9.16
N ASN A 41 0.37 -5.21 9.28
CA ASN A 41 0.12 -3.80 9.55
C ASN A 41 -0.59 -3.11 8.38
N ILE A 42 -0.21 -3.45 7.14
CA ILE A 42 -0.82 -2.84 5.96
C ILE A 42 -2.27 -3.33 5.80
N GLU A 43 -2.55 -4.58 6.14
CA GLU A 43 -3.91 -5.11 6.12
C GLU A 43 -4.80 -4.31 7.06
N GLU A 44 -4.33 -4.05 8.28
CA GLU A 44 -5.05 -3.23 9.25
C GLU A 44 -5.26 -1.80 8.74
N ALA A 45 -4.24 -1.23 8.09
CA ALA A 45 -4.33 0.11 7.51
C ALA A 45 -5.37 0.18 6.39
N ILE A 46 -5.41 -0.84 5.53
CA ILE A 46 -6.42 -0.92 4.47
C ILE A 46 -7.82 -1.01 5.08
N GLU A 47 -8.00 -1.90 6.05
CA GLU A 47 -9.31 -2.07 6.70
C GLU A 47 -9.79 -0.77 7.35
N ALA A 48 -8.91 -0.06 8.04
CA ALA A 48 -9.24 1.23 8.67
C ALA A 48 -9.64 2.27 7.63
N ASN A 49 -8.93 2.33 6.50
CA ASN A 49 -9.26 3.26 5.42
C ASN A 49 -10.60 2.91 4.78
N LEU A 50 -10.89 1.63 4.60
CA LEU A 50 -12.17 1.19 4.02
C LEU A 50 -13.34 1.53 4.95
N GLU A 51 -13.15 1.39 6.26
CA GLU A 51 -14.17 1.78 7.23
C GLU A 51 -14.43 3.29 7.18
N ALA A 52 -13.39 4.10 7.04
CA ALA A 52 -13.52 5.55 6.92
C ALA A 52 -14.29 5.93 5.65
N LEU A 53 -13.98 5.29 4.53
CA LEU A 53 -14.68 5.52 3.26
C LEU A 53 -16.16 5.16 3.40
N LYS A 54 -16.46 4.04 4.04
CA LYS A 54 -17.82 3.59 4.27
C LYS A 54 -18.59 4.58 5.16
N ALA A 55 -17.95 5.06 6.23
CA ALA A 55 -18.56 6.04 7.13
C ALA A 55 -18.89 7.36 6.42
N GLU A 56 -18.07 7.74 5.43
CA GLU A 56 -18.29 8.93 4.62
C GLU A 56 -19.19 8.68 3.41
N ASN A 57 -19.71 7.48 3.30
CA ASN A 57 -20.56 7.05 2.18
C ASN A 57 -19.85 7.20 0.82
N ARG A 58 -18.54 6.94 0.80
CA ARG A 58 -17.70 7.04 -0.40
C ARG A 58 -17.43 5.65 -0.96
N ALA A 59 -17.33 5.57 -2.27
CA ALA A 59 -17.01 4.31 -2.94
C ALA A 59 -15.55 3.93 -2.73
N ILE A 60 -15.26 2.63 -2.75
CA ILE A 60 -13.90 2.11 -2.73
C ILE A 60 -13.24 2.48 -4.07
N PRO A 61 -12.06 3.13 -4.07
CA PRO A 61 -11.41 3.54 -5.31
C PRO A 61 -10.98 2.35 -6.15
N PHE A 62 -11.00 2.50 -7.45
CA PHE A 62 -10.41 1.54 -8.36
C PHE A 62 -8.89 1.62 -8.26
N SER A 63 -8.23 0.51 -8.52
CA SER A 63 -6.78 0.51 -8.62
C SER A 63 -6.36 1.18 -9.92
N ASN A 64 -5.52 2.20 -9.81
CA ASN A 64 -4.91 2.87 -10.96
C ASN A 64 -3.51 2.31 -11.23
N PHE A 65 -3.11 1.31 -10.49
CA PHE A 65 -1.79 0.73 -10.63
C PHE A 65 -1.66 0.04 -11.98
N SER A 66 -0.68 0.46 -12.79
CA SER A 66 -0.44 -0.09 -14.12
C SER A 66 0.85 -0.91 -14.21
N GLY A 67 1.73 -0.72 -13.28
CA GLY A 67 2.99 -1.46 -13.30
C GLY A 67 4.16 -0.64 -12.78
N ILE A 68 5.32 -1.27 -12.85
CA ILE A 68 6.59 -0.68 -12.41
C ILE A 68 7.55 -0.74 -13.57
N GLN A 69 8.29 0.33 -13.78
CA GLN A 69 9.27 0.41 -14.86
C GLN A 69 10.62 0.83 -14.28
N GLU A 70 11.66 0.10 -14.65
CA GLU A 70 13.02 0.51 -14.32
C GLU A 70 13.62 1.23 -15.52
N ILE A 71 14.33 2.30 -15.27
CA ILE A 71 15.03 3.06 -16.30
C ILE A 71 16.47 3.24 -15.84
N GLU A 72 17.39 2.86 -16.70
CA GLU A 72 18.80 2.99 -16.41
C GLU A 72 19.29 4.38 -16.83
N ILE A 73 19.84 5.12 -15.87
CA ILE A 73 20.35 6.46 -16.10
C ILE A 73 21.83 6.48 -15.73
N GLU A 74 22.63 7.08 -16.58
CA GLU A 74 24.05 7.27 -16.28
C GLU A 74 24.21 8.41 -15.28
N VAL A 75 24.79 8.10 -14.13
CA VAL A 75 24.97 9.06 -13.04
C VAL A 75 26.40 9.59 -13.04
N LYS A 76 26.57 10.90 -13.07
CA LYS A 76 27.87 11.53 -13.05
C LYS A 76 28.33 11.88 -11.65
#